data_2ba7d779b582da8b2a5b3ecd5c02a788
#
_entry.id   2ba7d779b582da8b2a5b3ecd5c02a788
#
_cell.length_a   1.000
_cell.length_b   1.000
_cell.length_c   1.000
_cell.angle_alpha   90.00
_cell.angle_beta   90.00
_cell.angle_gamma   90.00
#
_symmetry.space_group_name_H-M   'P 1'
#
loop_
_entity.id
_entity.type
_entity.pdbx_description
1 polymer ?
#
loop_
_entity_poly.entity_id
_entity_poly.type
_entity_poly.pdbx_seq_one_letter_code
_entity_poly.pdbx_strand_id
1 'polypeptide(L)'
;MKLNLYFLIIIFFLGGLKDEQQKVRTITALAMAALAEAATPYGIEAFDSVLIPLWEGITMHKSKGLAAFLKAIGYIIPLMDAKHAGEYTKEVMPILIREFQNPEEEMKKIVLKVVKQCVSCEGVEANYVRVTVVNDFFRNFWVRRMALDRRNFKQLVDTTVEIATKVGGAEIINRIVDDLKDENEPYRKMVMETIEKVVSTLGVSDINNRLEMQLMDGILHAFQEQTSDDTLTMLNGFGTIINSLGNRAKPYFSQICGIIQWRLNNKSARVRQQAADLISRIALCMKNCNEEARLGRLGVMLYECLGEEYPEVLGSILGGLKAIVNVIGMMKMTPPIKDLLPRLTPILKNRHEKVQENCIDLVGRIADRGAEFVSPKEWMRICFDLLELLKAHKKGIRRATVNTFGYIAKAIGPQDVLVTLLNNLKVFLSVNVYLMLILGPRKTKQSVHDSCNSHSS
;
A
#
# COMPACT_ATOMS: atom_id res chain seq x y z
N MET A 1 28.72 35.35 16.35
CA MET A 1 28.73 35.03 14.92
C MET A 1 27.41 34.41 14.45
N LYS A 2 26.79 33.47 15.15
CA LYS A 2 25.48 32.88 14.80
C LYS A 2 24.32 33.87 14.79
N LEU A 3 24.28 34.82 15.75
CA LEU A 3 23.21 35.83 15.85
C LEU A 3 23.20 36.80 14.65
N ASN A 4 24.38 37.18 14.12
CA ASN A 4 24.50 38.07 12.97
C ASN A 4 24.03 37.41 11.67
N LEU A 5 24.26 36.11 11.49
CA LEU A 5 23.82 35.39 10.29
C LEU A 5 22.30 35.24 10.26
N TYR A 6 21.68 34.94 11.39
CA TYR A 6 20.24 34.82 11.54
C TYR A 6 19.54 36.16 11.22
N PHE A 7 20.04 37.25 11.77
CA PHE A 7 19.52 38.59 11.52
C PHE A 7 19.64 39.00 10.03
N LEU A 8 20.76 38.68 9.40
CA LEU A 8 20.97 38.89 7.96
C LEU A 8 19.99 38.10 7.08
N ILE A 9 19.74 36.86 7.44
CA ILE A 9 18.77 35.99 6.72
C ILE A 9 17.35 36.58 6.81
N ILE A 10 16.93 37.04 7.99
CA ILE A 10 15.62 37.65 8.18
C ILE A 10 15.49 38.93 7.35
N ILE A 11 16.48 39.82 7.40
CA ILE A 11 16.48 41.07 6.60
C ILE A 11 16.38 40.75 5.10
N PHE A 12 17.13 39.72 4.64
CA PHE A 12 17.08 39.30 3.25
C PHE A 12 15.65 38.83 2.84
N PHE A 13 15.00 38.04 3.68
CA PHE A 13 13.63 37.57 3.39
C PHE A 13 12.61 38.71 3.45
N LEU A 14 12.71 39.61 4.44
CA LEU A 14 11.84 40.76 4.52
C LEU A 14 11.96 41.67 3.29
N GLY A 15 13.20 41.95 2.85
CA GLY A 15 13.44 42.68 1.62
C GLY A 15 12.89 41.98 0.38
N GLY A 16 13.15 40.67 0.27
CA GLY A 16 12.66 39.88 -0.87
C GLY A 16 11.14 39.73 -0.96
N LEU A 17 10.42 39.65 0.18
CA LEU A 17 8.96 39.59 0.19
C LEU A 17 8.31 40.92 -0.21
N LYS A 18 9.00 42.02 -0.01
CA LYS A 18 8.55 43.41 -0.35
C LYS A 18 9.20 43.95 -1.61
N ASP A 19 9.99 43.17 -2.34
CA ASP A 19 10.70 43.59 -3.56
C ASP A 19 9.71 44.10 -4.62
N GLU A 20 10.15 45.07 -5.42
CA GLU A 20 9.32 45.63 -6.51
C GLU A 20 8.96 44.58 -7.55
N GLN A 21 9.87 43.62 -7.83
CA GLN A 21 9.66 42.58 -8.81
C GLN A 21 8.84 41.41 -8.22
N GLN A 22 7.68 41.15 -8.81
CA GLN A 22 6.82 40.00 -8.44
C GLN A 22 7.56 38.67 -8.44
N LYS A 23 8.52 38.48 -9.37
CA LYS A 23 9.30 37.26 -9.47
C LYS A 23 10.15 37.04 -8.23
N VAL A 24 10.79 38.10 -7.70
CA VAL A 24 11.59 38.03 -6.46
C VAL A 24 10.69 37.69 -5.28
N ARG A 25 9.56 38.37 -5.12
CA ARG A 25 8.60 38.08 -4.05
C ARG A 25 8.15 36.60 -4.07
N THR A 26 7.82 36.09 -5.28
CA THR A 26 7.39 34.70 -5.46
C THR A 26 8.48 33.68 -5.08
N ILE A 27 9.73 33.91 -5.52
CA ILE A 27 10.84 33.01 -5.18
C ILE A 27 11.16 33.08 -3.69
N THR A 28 11.10 34.26 -3.09
CA THR A 28 11.30 34.44 -1.66
C THR A 28 10.25 33.69 -0.83
N ALA A 29 8.98 33.78 -1.21
CA ALA A 29 7.91 33.02 -0.55
C ALA A 29 8.10 31.49 -0.68
N LEU A 30 8.57 31.00 -1.84
CA LEU A 30 8.91 29.58 -2.01
C LEU A 30 10.11 29.15 -1.15
N ALA A 31 11.12 29.99 -1.01
CA ALA A 31 12.25 29.73 -0.14
C ALA A 31 11.82 29.68 1.34
N MET A 32 10.92 30.58 1.76
CA MET A 32 10.32 30.55 3.08
C MET A 32 9.51 29.27 3.33
N ALA A 33 8.75 28.81 2.33
CA ALA A 33 8.04 27.53 2.42
C ALA A 33 8.98 26.36 2.64
N ALA A 34 10.12 26.32 1.95
CA ALA A 34 11.13 25.27 2.10
C ALA A 34 11.81 25.30 3.49
N LEU A 35 12.08 26.49 4.01
CA LEU A 35 12.64 26.65 5.34
C LEU A 35 11.66 26.23 6.44
N ALA A 36 10.38 26.63 6.32
CA ALA A 36 9.34 26.22 7.27
C ALA A 36 9.11 24.70 7.24
N GLU A 37 9.12 24.08 6.05
CA GLU A 37 9.06 22.62 5.90
C GLU A 37 10.22 21.91 6.62
N ALA A 38 11.43 22.45 6.52
CA ALA A 38 12.61 21.89 7.17
C ALA A 38 12.67 22.17 8.68
N ALA A 39 11.98 23.20 9.16
CA ALA A 39 11.96 23.60 10.58
C ALA A 39 11.01 22.75 11.42
N THR A 40 10.03 22.09 10.80
CA THR A 40 9.00 21.31 11.50
C THR A 40 9.61 20.28 12.48
N PRO A 41 9.12 20.17 13.74
CA PRO A 41 7.96 20.86 14.33
C PRO A 41 8.33 22.15 15.11
N TYR A 42 9.54 22.63 15.07
CA TYR A 42 10.04 23.75 15.86
C TYR A 42 10.32 24.99 15.00
N GLY A 43 10.50 26.14 15.67
CA GLY A 43 11.12 27.30 15.06
C GLY A 43 10.15 28.36 14.56
N ILE A 44 8.94 28.46 15.12
CA ILE A 44 7.98 29.54 14.77
C ILE A 44 8.60 30.93 15.01
N GLU A 45 9.39 31.09 16.05
CA GLU A 45 10.03 32.37 16.43
C GLU A 45 10.94 32.90 15.30
N ALA A 46 11.43 32.01 14.44
CA ALA A 46 12.20 32.39 13.26
C ALA A 46 11.37 33.07 12.18
N PHE A 47 10.05 32.91 12.21
CA PHE A 47 9.14 33.41 11.19
C PHE A 47 8.27 34.60 11.64
N ASP A 48 8.28 34.98 12.93
CA ASP A 48 7.43 36.05 13.48
C ASP A 48 7.52 37.34 12.66
N SER A 49 8.74 37.77 12.31
CA SER A 49 8.94 39.01 11.57
C SER A 49 8.45 39.01 10.13
N VAL A 50 8.25 37.81 9.52
CA VAL A 50 7.81 37.65 8.13
C VAL A 50 6.32 37.31 8.02
N LEU A 51 5.62 37.08 9.13
CA LEU A 51 4.18 36.76 9.12
C LEU A 51 3.37 37.87 8.46
N ILE A 52 3.54 39.12 8.87
CA ILE A 52 2.80 40.26 8.30
C ILE A 52 3.00 40.38 6.80
N PRO A 53 4.24 40.43 6.27
CA PRO A 53 4.47 40.46 4.81
C PRO A 53 3.88 39.27 4.06
N LEU A 54 3.86 38.09 4.66
CA LEU A 54 3.24 36.91 4.04
C LEU A 54 1.72 37.05 3.95
N TRP A 55 1.08 37.55 5.01
CA TRP A 55 -0.37 37.80 5.04
C TRP A 55 -0.77 38.92 4.06
N GLU A 56 -0.02 40.02 4.01
CA GLU A 56 -0.20 41.05 2.99
C GLU A 56 -0.10 40.44 1.57
N GLY A 57 0.88 39.52 1.38
CA GLY A 57 1.12 38.87 0.10
C GLY A 57 -0.05 38.03 -0.41
N ILE A 58 -0.81 37.32 0.43
CA ILE A 58 -1.98 36.56 -0.03
C ILE A 58 -3.17 37.42 -0.44
N THR A 59 -3.21 38.66 -0.01
CA THR A 59 -4.25 39.63 -0.43
C THR A 59 -3.86 40.33 -1.72
N MET A 60 -2.57 40.60 -1.95
CA MET A 60 -2.08 41.39 -3.10
C MET A 60 -1.77 40.51 -4.34
N HIS A 61 -1.46 39.26 -4.20
CA HIS A 61 -1.03 38.38 -5.31
C HIS A 61 -2.17 37.54 -5.87
N LYS A 62 -1.99 37.13 -7.14
CA LYS A 62 -2.87 36.20 -7.86
C LYS A 62 -2.04 35.07 -8.48
N SER A 63 -2.69 33.98 -8.91
CA SER A 63 -2.09 32.86 -9.64
C SER A 63 -0.79 32.35 -8.96
N LYS A 64 0.31 32.23 -9.69
CA LYS A 64 1.59 31.68 -9.18
C LYS A 64 2.15 32.44 -7.97
N GLY A 65 1.96 33.74 -7.91
CA GLY A 65 2.36 34.54 -6.75
C GLY A 65 1.58 34.11 -5.51
N LEU A 66 0.25 34.13 -5.58
CA LEU A 66 -0.62 33.70 -4.49
C LEU A 66 -0.30 32.26 -4.05
N ALA A 67 -0.08 31.34 -5.01
CA ALA A 67 0.26 29.96 -4.73
C ALA A 67 1.54 29.83 -3.88
N ALA A 68 2.57 30.62 -4.16
CA ALA A 68 3.82 30.64 -3.40
C ALA A 68 3.62 31.12 -1.97
N PHE A 69 2.86 32.19 -1.77
CA PHE A 69 2.56 32.72 -0.44
C PHE A 69 1.67 31.76 0.37
N LEU A 70 0.62 31.20 -0.23
CA LEU A 70 -0.20 30.17 0.41
C LEU A 70 0.61 28.97 0.84
N LYS A 71 1.56 28.51 0.00
CA LYS A 71 2.46 27.40 0.33
C LYS A 71 3.32 27.73 1.57
N ALA A 72 3.87 28.94 1.65
CA ALA A 72 4.66 29.36 2.82
C ALA A 72 3.80 29.36 4.10
N ILE A 73 2.63 29.97 4.05
CA ILE A 73 1.69 30.04 5.17
C ILE A 73 1.27 28.62 5.62
N GLY A 74 0.98 27.72 4.68
CA GLY A 74 0.62 26.34 4.99
C GLY A 74 1.67 25.56 5.75
N TYR A 75 2.95 25.85 5.54
CA TYR A 75 4.04 25.25 6.33
C TYR A 75 4.32 25.96 7.66
N ILE A 76 4.00 27.24 7.76
CA ILE A 76 4.24 28.05 8.96
C ILE A 76 3.13 27.82 10.01
N ILE A 77 1.86 27.74 9.62
CA ILE A 77 0.74 27.55 10.55
C ILE A 77 0.96 26.35 11.50
N PRO A 78 1.38 25.16 11.04
CA PRO A 78 1.63 24.02 11.94
C PRO A 78 2.79 24.18 12.92
N LEU A 79 3.63 25.22 12.76
CA LEU A 79 4.70 25.55 13.71
C LEU A 79 4.20 26.39 14.90
N MET A 80 3.00 26.97 14.77
CA MET A 80 2.39 27.81 15.79
C MET A 80 1.80 26.96 16.93
N ASP A 81 1.62 27.58 18.08
CA ASP A 81 0.81 26.97 19.14
C ASP A 81 -0.67 26.79 18.69
N ALA A 82 -1.40 25.93 19.38
CA ALA A 82 -2.75 25.54 19.00
C ALA A 82 -3.70 26.74 18.82
N LYS A 83 -3.61 27.75 19.70
CA LYS A 83 -4.48 28.93 19.65
C LYS A 83 -4.24 29.74 18.39
N HIS A 84 -2.98 30.15 18.17
CA HIS A 84 -2.62 30.94 16.98
C HIS A 84 -2.84 30.18 15.69
N ALA A 85 -2.48 28.87 15.64
CA ALA A 85 -2.76 28.03 14.47
C ALA A 85 -4.25 27.99 14.12
N GLY A 86 -5.14 27.94 15.12
CA GLY A 86 -6.59 28.02 14.94
C GLY A 86 -7.06 29.37 14.41
N GLU A 87 -6.53 30.47 14.95
CA GLU A 87 -6.87 31.84 14.52
C GLU A 87 -6.42 32.10 13.08
N TYR A 88 -5.16 31.84 12.76
CA TYR A 88 -4.61 32.02 11.42
C TYR A 88 -5.24 31.09 10.37
N THR A 89 -5.62 29.89 10.76
CA THR A 89 -6.40 28.99 9.88
C THR A 89 -7.75 29.62 9.50
N LYS A 90 -8.46 30.22 10.47
CA LYS A 90 -9.75 30.89 10.20
C LYS A 90 -9.60 32.10 9.24
N GLU A 91 -8.47 32.77 9.27
CA GLU A 91 -8.17 33.90 8.36
C GLU A 91 -7.82 33.44 6.93
N VAL A 92 -7.01 32.38 6.79
CA VAL A 92 -6.57 31.89 5.45
C VAL A 92 -7.62 31.05 4.74
N MET A 93 -8.48 30.36 5.48
CA MET A 93 -9.45 29.41 4.91
C MET A 93 -10.43 30.02 3.90
N PRO A 94 -10.99 31.22 4.10
CA PRO A 94 -11.84 31.87 3.06
C PRO A 94 -11.12 32.08 1.75
N ILE A 95 -9.81 32.38 1.80
CA ILE A 95 -8.98 32.56 0.60
C ILE A 95 -8.77 31.21 -0.08
N LEU A 96 -8.49 30.15 0.67
CA LEU A 96 -8.35 28.80 0.15
C LEU A 96 -9.64 28.32 -0.52
N ILE A 97 -10.79 28.50 0.11
CA ILE A 97 -12.11 28.10 -0.42
C ILE A 97 -12.42 28.83 -1.72
N ARG A 98 -12.08 30.12 -1.83
CA ARG A 98 -12.21 30.87 -3.09
C ARG A 98 -11.37 30.22 -4.20
N GLU A 99 -10.17 29.74 -3.91
CA GLU A 99 -9.27 29.11 -4.86
C GLU A 99 -9.64 27.63 -5.17
N PHE A 100 -10.63 27.02 -4.53
CA PHE A 100 -11.12 25.66 -4.87
C PHE A 100 -11.60 25.55 -6.31
N GLN A 101 -12.11 26.64 -6.87
CA GLN A 101 -12.59 26.70 -8.26
C GLN A 101 -11.48 27.05 -9.27
N ASN A 102 -10.27 27.31 -8.81
CA ASN A 102 -9.17 27.71 -9.68
C ASN A 102 -8.85 26.58 -10.69
N PRO A 103 -8.74 26.87 -11.99
CA PRO A 103 -8.47 25.85 -13.01
C PRO A 103 -7.03 25.38 -13.04
N GLU A 104 -6.07 26.12 -12.46
CA GLU A 104 -4.65 25.80 -12.51
C GLU A 104 -4.32 24.60 -11.61
N GLU A 105 -3.73 23.54 -12.20
CA GLU A 105 -3.39 22.30 -11.50
C GLU A 105 -2.40 22.52 -10.34
N GLU A 106 -1.41 23.41 -10.51
CA GLU A 106 -0.46 23.73 -9.45
C GLU A 106 -1.11 24.48 -8.28
N MET A 107 -2.08 25.37 -8.56
CA MET A 107 -2.85 26.03 -7.51
C MET A 107 -3.68 25.01 -6.73
N LYS A 108 -4.38 24.11 -7.40
CA LYS A 108 -5.16 23.05 -6.75
C LYS A 108 -4.31 22.20 -5.80
N LYS A 109 -3.12 21.80 -6.25
CA LYS A 109 -2.18 21.01 -5.45
C LYS A 109 -1.77 21.76 -4.18
N ILE A 110 -1.47 23.04 -4.31
CA ILE A 110 -1.06 23.87 -3.15
C ILE A 110 -2.23 24.06 -2.21
N VAL A 111 -3.41 24.40 -2.74
CA VAL A 111 -4.62 24.59 -1.94
C VAL A 111 -4.97 23.33 -1.16
N LEU A 112 -4.99 22.14 -1.81
CA LEU A 112 -5.22 20.87 -1.15
C LEU A 112 -4.20 20.62 -0.02
N LYS A 113 -2.92 20.90 -0.28
CA LYS A 113 -1.85 20.72 0.71
C LYS A 113 -2.01 21.68 1.90
N VAL A 114 -2.32 22.95 1.64
CA VAL A 114 -2.50 23.95 2.71
C VAL A 114 -3.75 23.64 3.53
N VAL A 115 -4.86 23.25 2.90
CA VAL A 115 -6.06 22.79 3.62
C VAL A 115 -5.72 21.63 4.55
N LYS A 116 -4.97 20.63 4.06
CA LYS A 116 -4.50 19.51 4.89
C LYS A 116 -3.71 20.01 6.09
N GLN A 117 -2.73 20.87 5.88
CA GLN A 117 -1.87 21.42 6.95
C GLN A 117 -2.67 22.21 7.98
N CYS A 118 -3.60 23.06 7.55
CA CYS A 118 -4.48 23.81 8.44
C CYS A 118 -5.39 22.91 9.26
N VAL A 119 -6.06 21.95 8.60
CA VAL A 119 -7.01 21.05 9.27
C VAL A 119 -6.30 20.15 10.30
N SER A 120 -5.04 19.76 10.05
CA SER A 120 -4.27 18.91 10.99
C SER A 120 -3.91 19.60 12.30
N CYS A 121 -3.94 20.94 12.38
CA CYS A 121 -3.57 21.66 13.58
C CYS A 121 -4.55 21.42 14.74
N GLU A 122 -4.03 21.23 15.96
CA GLU A 122 -4.82 20.94 17.17
C GLU A 122 -5.85 22.04 17.49
N GLY A 123 -5.48 23.30 17.31
CA GLY A 123 -6.34 24.47 17.58
C GLY A 123 -7.50 24.67 16.60
N VAL A 124 -7.59 23.83 15.55
CA VAL A 124 -8.67 23.91 14.57
C VAL A 124 -9.79 22.95 14.99
N GLU A 125 -10.95 23.52 15.31
CA GLU A 125 -12.10 22.79 15.80
C GLU A 125 -12.78 21.96 14.71
N ALA A 126 -13.19 20.73 15.03
CA ALA A 126 -13.93 19.84 14.12
C ALA A 126 -15.21 20.49 13.57
N ASN A 127 -15.96 21.20 14.41
CA ASN A 127 -17.18 21.87 13.99
C ASN A 127 -16.91 22.99 12.97
N TYR A 128 -15.83 23.75 13.13
CA TYR A 128 -15.42 24.74 12.14
C TYR A 128 -15.14 24.09 10.76
N VAL A 129 -14.35 23.01 10.76
CA VAL A 129 -14.04 22.27 9.52
C VAL A 129 -15.31 21.72 8.87
N ARG A 130 -16.20 21.14 9.67
CA ARG A 130 -17.48 20.56 9.20
C ARG A 130 -18.36 21.59 8.49
N VAL A 131 -18.53 22.75 9.11
CA VAL A 131 -19.44 23.80 8.61
C VAL A 131 -18.82 24.58 7.46
N THR A 132 -17.54 24.93 7.56
CA THR A 132 -16.89 25.90 6.64
C THR A 132 -16.19 25.21 5.46
N VAL A 133 -15.56 24.04 5.67
CA VAL A 133 -14.67 23.45 4.67
C VAL A 133 -15.32 22.29 3.92
N VAL A 134 -15.96 21.37 4.62
CA VAL A 134 -16.36 20.06 4.08
C VAL A 134 -17.25 20.19 2.84
N ASN A 135 -18.30 21.00 2.90
CA ASN A 135 -19.26 21.08 1.80
C ASN A 135 -18.63 21.62 0.49
N ASP A 136 -17.88 22.72 0.59
CA ASP A 136 -17.22 23.32 -0.58
C ASP A 136 -16.07 22.45 -1.08
N PHE A 137 -15.34 21.76 -0.18
CA PHE A 137 -14.30 20.83 -0.53
C PHE A 137 -14.84 19.68 -1.39
N PHE A 138 -15.90 19.00 -0.94
CA PHE A 138 -16.50 17.88 -1.68
C PHE A 138 -17.09 18.35 -3.01
N ARG A 139 -17.79 19.47 -3.04
CA ARG A 139 -18.39 20.04 -4.24
C ARG A 139 -17.37 20.34 -5.35
N ASN A 140 -16.17 20.81 -5.00
CA ASN A 140 -15.19 21.28 -5.98
C ASN A 140 -14.14 20.20 -6.35
N PHE A 141 -13.78 19.32 -5.44
CA PHE A 141 -12.71 18.34 -5.66
C PHE A 141 -13.19 16.91 -5.88
N TRP A 142 -14.35 16.52 -5.33
CA TRP A 142 -14.88 15.15 -5.50
C TRP A 142 -15.67 15.02 -6.80
N VAL A 143 -14.94 15.06 -7.90
CA VAL A 143 -15.47 14.98 -9.28
C VAL A 143 -14.63 13.99 -10.09
N ARG A 144 -15.26 13.31 -11.07
CA ARG A 144 -14.61 12.27 -11.91
C ARG A 144 -13.28 12.72 -12.53
N ARG A 145 -13.18 14.03 -12.90
CA ARG A 145 -11.95 14.58 -13.49
C ARG A 145 -10.75 14.48 -12.54
N MET A 146 -10.94 14.63 -11.24
CA MET A 146 -9.85 14.56 -10.26
C MET A 146 -9.26 13.16 -10.11
N ALA A 147 -10.01 12.11 -10.40
CA ALA A 147 -9.52 10.76 -10.42
C ALA A 147 -8.51 10.49 -11.57
N LEU A 148 -8.55 11.28 -12.62
CA LEU A 148 -7.62 11.21 -13.77
C LEU A 148 -6.42 12.13 -13.61
N ASP A 149 -6.46 13.03 -12.66
CA ASP A 149 -5.39 14.00 -12.38
C ASP A 149 -4.28 13.34 -11.52
N ARG A 150 -3.32 12.71 -12.18
CA ARG A 150 -2.20 12.01 -11.53
C ARG A 150 -1.39 12.89 -10.56
N ARG A 151 -1.40 14.22 -10.75
CA ARG A 151 -0.63 15.16 -9.92
C ARG A 151 -1.34 15.43 -8.60
N ASN A 152 -2.65 15.56 -8.63
CA ASN A 152 -3.46 15.99 -7.50
C ASN A 152 -4.18 14.84 -6.80
N PHE A 153 -4.35 13.68 -7.46
CA PHE A 153 -5.03 12.51 -6.93
C PHE A 153 -4.58 12.17 -5.50
N LYS A 154 -3.28 11.93 -5.32
CA LYS A 154 -2.74 11.57 -4.01
C LYS A 154 -2.97 12.65 -2.96
N GLN A 155 -2.77 13.92 -3.36
CA GLN A 155 -2.98 15.04 -2.44
C GLN A 155 -4.45 15.18 -2.04
N LEU A 156 -5.39 14.95 -2.97
CA LEU A 156 -6.82 14.95 -2.69
C LEU A 156 -7.19 13.86 -1.68
N VAL A 157 -6.74 12.62 -1.92
CA VAL A 157 -6.98 11.50 -1.01
C VAL A 157 -6.40 11.80 0.38
N ASP A 158 -5.13 12.23 0.47
CA ASP A 158 -4.47 12.51 1.74
C ASP A 158 -5.15 13.67 2.50
N THR A 159 -5.63 14.70 1.80
CA THR A 159 -6.37 15.82 2.41
C THR A 159 -7.74 15.37 2.92
N THR A 160 -8.42 14.50 2.18
CA THR A 160 -9.71 13.95 2.61
C THR A 160 -9.56 13.08 3.87
N VAL A 161 -8.49 12.29 3.96
CA VAL A 161 -8.17 11.50 5.17
C VAL A 161 -7.94 12.42 6.37
N GLU A 162 -7.22 13.53 6.18
CA GLU A 162 -6.99 14.49 7.26
C GLU A 162 -8.28 15.17 7.72
N ILE A 163 -9.16 15.54 6.77
CA ILE A 163 -10.49 16.05 7.10
C ILE A 163 -11.28 14.99 7.89
N ALA A 164 -11.24 13.72 7.46
CA ALA A 164 -11.90 12.62 8.18
C ALA A 164 -11.36 12.44 9.60
N THR A 165 -10.05 12.59 9.79
CA THR A 165 -9.41 12.55 11.12
C THR A 165 -9.95 13.64 12.04
N LYS A 166 -10.26 14.81 11.48
CA LYS A 166 -10.78 15.96 12.24
C LYS A 166 -12.28 15.86 12.52
N VAL A 167 -13.10 15.48 11.54
CA VAL A 167 -14.58 15.53 11.65
C VAL A 167 -15.23 14.19 11.96
N GLY A 168 -14.51 13.08 11.79
CA GLY A 168 -14.97 11.71 11.99
C GLY A 168 -14.99 10.91 10.68
N GLY A 169 -14.53 9.65 10.76
CA GLY A 169 -14.43 8.76 9.60
C GLY A 169 -15.77 8.43 8.98
N ALA A 170 -16.77 8.12 9.81
CA ALA A 170 -18.11 7.80 9.36
C ALA A 170 -18.77 8.94 8.58
N GLU A 171 -18.56 10.19 8.98
CA GLU A 171 -19.11 11.35 8.28
C GLU A 171 -18.58 11.46 6.83
N ILE A 172 -17.30 11.26 6.67
CA ILE A 172 -16.66 11.35 5.35
C ILE A 172 -17.02 10.13 4.49
N ILE A 173 -16.97 8.92 5.06
CA ILE A 173 -17.37 7.71 4.34
C ILE A 173 -18.82 7.81 3.86
N ASN A 174 -19.73 8.30 4.69
CA ASN A 174 -21.14 8.47 4.33
C ASN A 174 -21.35 9.41 3.12
N ARG A 175 -20.44 10.34 2.87
CA ARG A 175 -20.50 11.27 1.72
C ARG A 175 -20.06 10.64 0.39
N ILE A 176 -19.20 9.62 0.45
CA ILE A 176 -18.55 9.04 -0.74
C ILE A 176 -18.88 7.57 -0.97
N VAL A 177 -19.57 6.92 -0.04
CA VAL A 177 -19.84 5.47 -0.12
C VAL A 177 -20.64 5.08 -1.35
N ASP A 178 -21.61 5.89 -1.76
CA ASP A 178 -22.45 5.63 -2.93
C ASP A 178 -21.65 5.74 -4.24
N ASP A 179 -20.57 6.51 -4.25
CA ASP A 179 -19.65 6.67 -5.39
C ASP A 179 -18.83 5.39 -5.67
N LEU A 180 -18.81 4.40 -4.74
CA LEU A 180 -18.27 3.05 -5.02
C LEU A 180 -19.02 2.34 -6.15
N LYS A 181 -20.22 2.79 -6.49
CA LYS A 181 -21.06 2.28 -7.59
C LYS A 181 -21.01 3.15 -8.85
N ASP A 182 -20.16 4.17 -8.88
CA ASP A 182 -20.00 5.04 -10.05
C ASP A 182 -19.53 4.25 -11.27
N GLU A 183 -20.03 4.58 -12.46
CA GLU A 183 -19.65 3.90 -13.72
C GLU A 183 -18.18 4.10 -14.08
N ASN A 184 -17.58 5.23 -13.65
CA ASN A 184 -16.18 5.56 -13.92
C ASN A 184 -15.24 4.79 -12.99
N GLU A 185 -14.52 3.80 -13.53
CA GLU A 185 -13.60 2.96 -12.77
C GLU A 185 -12.48 3.74 -12.05
N PRO A 186 -11.77 4.70 -12.67
CA PRO A 186 -10.78 5.52 -11.96
C PRO A 186 -11.38 6.26 -10.76
N TYR A 187 -12.62 6.72 -10.87
CA TYR A 187 -13.31 7.39 -9.76
C TYR A 187 -13.66 6.42 -8.64
N ARG A 188 -14.19 5.23 -8.95
CA ARG A 188 -14.38 4.16 -7.94
C ARG A 188 -13.09 3.82 -7.20
N LYS A 189 -11.95 3.76 -7.92
CA LYS A 189 -10.63 3.52 -7.30
C LYS A 189 -10.24 4.63 -6.33
N MET A 190 -10.47 5.89 -6.69
CA MET A 190 -10.20 7.02 -5.82
C MET A 190 -11.03 6.95 -4.54
N VAL A 191 -12.32 6.62 -4.66
CA VAL A 191 -13.22 6.42 -3.53
C VAL A 191 -12.72 5.27 -2.64
N MET A 192 -12.41 4.12 -3.23
CA MET A 192 -11.94 2.94 -2.50
C MET A 192 -10.62 3.22 -1.76
N GLU A 193 -9.66 3.88 -2.41
CA GLU A 193 -8.38 4.23 -1.76
C GLU A 193 -8.60 5.18 -0.59
N THR A 194 -9.52 6.12 -0.71
CA THR A 194 -9.85 7.04 0.37
C THR A 194 -10.51 6.33 1.55
N ILE A 195 -11.52 5.51 1.28
CA ILE A 195 -12.19 4.73 2.33
C ILE A 195 -11.20 3.79 3.02
N GLU A 196 -10.35 3.10 2.26
CA GLU A 196 -9.31 2.22 2.80
C GLU A 196 -8.38 2.98 3.74
N LYS A 197 -7.89 4.15 3.36
CA LYS A 197 -7.03 4.98 4.20
C LYS A 197 -7.75 5.53 5.43
N VAL A 198 -9.01 5.96 5.30
CA VAL A 198 -9.82 6.43 6.44
C VAL A 198 -10.03 5.29 7.44
N VAL A 199 -10.43 4.10 6.97
CA VAL A 199 -10.65 2.93 7.81
C VAL A 199 -9.36 2.43 8.46
N SER A 200 -8.24 2.42 7.73
CA SER A 200 -6.94 2.00 8.29
C SER A 200 -6.41 2.97 9.33
N THR A 201 -6.76 4.25 9.24
CA THR A 201 -6.30 5.31 10.16
C THR A 201 -7.20 5.43 11.40
N LEU A 202 -8.52 5.41 11.21
CA LEU A 202 -9.51 5.72 12.24
C LEU A 202 -10.28 4.49 12.76
N GLY A 203 -10.17 3.36 12.06
CA GLY A 203 -10.97 2.18 12.35
C GLY A 203 -12.42 2.33 11.86
N VAL A 204 -13.31 1.51 12.43
CA VAL A 204 -14.73 1.42 12.05
C VAL A 204 -15.70 1.60 13.23
N SER A 205 -15.21 2.08 14.36
CA SER A 205 -15.99 2.17 15.60
C SER A 205 -17.17 3.14 15.51
N ASP A 206 -17.04 4.19 14.73
CA ASP A 206 -18.06 5.22 14.49
C ASP A 206 -19.02 4.88 13.33
N ILE A 207 -18.76 3.80 12.58
CA ILE A 207 -19.62 3.32 11.49
C ILE A 207 -20.81 2.57 12.08
N ASN A 208 -22.03 3.12 11.89
CA ASN A 208 -23.27 2.49 12.30
C ASN A 208 -23.71 1.41 11.29
N ASN A 209 -24.71 0.60 11.67
CA ASN A 209 -25.19 -0.54 10.86
C ASN A 209 -25.68 -0.11 9.46
N ARG A 210 -26.30 1.07 9.32
CA ARG A 210 -26.78 1.56 8.02
C ARG A 210 -25.60 1.84 7.08
N LEU A 211 -24.63 2.62 7.56
CA LEU A 211 -23.45 2.96 6.78
C LEU A 211 -22.60 1.71 6.48
N GLU A 212 -22.54 0.75 7.42
CA GLU A 212 -21.88 -0.53 7.19
C GLU A 212 -22.52 -1.31 6.04
N MET A 213 -23.86 -1.41 6.00
CA MET A 213 -24.54 -2.08 4.89
C MET A 213 -24.29 -1.38 3.55
N GLN A 214 -24.35 -0.04 3.51
CA GLN A 214 -24.03 0.73 2.30
C GLN A 214 -22.57 0.51 1.86
N LEU A 215 -21.62 0.51 2.81
CA LEU A 215 -20.20 0.26 2.56
C LEU A 215 -19.99 -1.15 1.99
N MET A 216 -20.58 -2.16 2.62
CA MET A 216 -20.46 -3.54 2.16
C MET A 216 -21.05 -3.74 0.76
N ASP A 217 -22.23 -3.20 0.50
CA ASP A 217 -22.87 -3.25 -0.81
C ASP A 217 -22.03 -2.50 -1.88
N GLY A 218 -21.51 -1.34 -1.53
CA GLY A 218 -20.62 -0.56 -2.41
C GLY A 218 -19.33 -1.29 -2.77
N ILE A 219 -18.61 -1.87 -1.79
CA ILE A 219 -17.34 -2.58 -2.08
C ILE A 219 -17.56 -3.88 -2.84
N LEU A 220 -18.65 -4.60 -2.58
CA LEU A 220 -19.01 -5.81 -3.32
C LEU A 220 -19.30 -5.47 -4.78
N HIS A 221 -20.08 -4.43 -5.04
CA HIS A 221 -20.34 -3.94 -6.39
C HIS A 221 -19.02 -3.51 -7.08
N ALA A 222 -18.23 -2.65 -6.43
CA ALA A 222 -16.98 -2.15 -7.00
C ALA A 222 -16.00 -3.29 -7.33
N PHE A 223 -15.91 -4.31 -6.48
CA PHE A 223 -15.09 -5.49 -6.73
C PHE A 223 -15.64 -6.35 -7.88
N GLN A 224 -16.95 -6.51 -7.96
CA GLN A 224 -17.61 -7.29 -9.03
C GLN A 224 -17.38 -6.64 -10.41
N GLU A 225 -17.47 -5.33 -10.50
CA GLU A 225 -17.27 -4.55 -11.72
C GLU A 225 -15.79 -4.31 -12.09
N GLN A 226 -14.86 -4.76 -11.24
CA GLN A 226 -13.43 -4.54 -11.47
C GLN A 226 -12.90 -5.47 -12.54
N THR A 227 -12.50 -4.92 -13.68
CA THR A 227 -11.97 -5.67 -14.83
C THR A 227 -10.58 -5.24 -15.27
N SER A 228 -10.11 -4.06 -14.85
CA SER A 228 -8.80 -3.53 -15.25
C SER A 228 -7.63 -4.26 -14.60
N ASP A 229 -6.44 -4.02 -15.15
CA ASP A 229 -5.18 -4.63 -14.68
C ASP A 229 -4.71 -4.09 -13.32
N ASP A 230 -5.06 -2.85 -12.97
CA ASP A 230 -4.72 -2.25 -11.69
C ASP A 230 -5.75 -2.62 -10.60
N THR A 231 -5.49 -3.75 -9.95
CA THR A 231 -6.42 -4.37 -9.02
C THR A 231 -6.04 -4.19 -7.55
N LEU A 232 -4.82 -3.73 -7.27
CA LEU A 232 -4.30 -3.67 -5.90
C LEU A 232 -5.14 -2.76 -5.01
N THR A 233 -5.56 -1.61 -5.50
CA THR A 233 -6.38 -0.67 -4.73
C THR A 233 -7.69 -1.30 -4.27
N MET A 234 -8.41 -1.96 -5.19
CA MET A 234 -9.67 -2.63 -4.86
C MET A 234 -9.49 -3.79 -3.88
N LEU A 235 -8.46 -4.62 -4.10
CA LEU A 235 -8.16 -5.75 -3.23
C LEU A 235 -7.69 -5.32 -1.84
N ASN A 236 -6.85 -4.29 -1.77
CA ASN A 236 -6.39 -3.76 -0.50
C ASN A 236 -7.54 -3.12 0.27
N GLY A 237 -8.34 -2.28 -0.39
CA GLY A 237 -9.51 -1.66 0.23
C GLY A 237 -10.49 -2.69 0.77
N PHE A 238 -10.84 -3.68 -0.05
CA PHE A 238 -11.73 -4.77 0.36
C PHE A 238 -11.17 -5.52 1.59
N GLY A 239 -9.90 -5.93 1.52
CA GLY A 239 -9.24 -6.64 2.61
C GLY A 239 -9.15 -5.82 3.90
N THR A 240 -8.77 -4.54 3.82
CA THR A 240 -8.67 -3.63 4.96
C THR A 240 -10.03 -3.44 5.63
N ILE A 241 -11.08 -3.18 4.85
CA ILE A 241 -12.43 -2.95 5.38
C ILE A 241 -12.96 -4.21 6.10
N ILE A 242 -12.88 -5.38 5.46
CA ILE A 242 -13.31 -6.65 6.05
C ILE A 242 -12.56 -6.96 7.34
N ASN A 243 -11.24 -6.81 7.35
CA ASN A 243 -10.44 -7.08 8.54
C ASN A 243 -10.73 -6.09 9.67
N SER A 244 -11.00 -4.82 9.35
CA SER A 244 -11.35 -3.79 10.34
C SER A 244 -12.75 -4.02 10.93
N LEU A 245 -13.71 -4.49 10.13
CA LEU A 245 -15.04 -4.87 10.61
C LEU A 245 -14.98 -6.09 11.55
N GLY A 246 -14.01 -6.98 11.36
CA GLY A 246 -13.85 -8.17 12.19
C GLY A 246 -15.14 -9.01 12.25
N ASN A 247 -15.67 -9.25 13.44
CA ASN A 247 -16.91 -10.06 13.63
C ASN A 247 -18.15 -9.45 12.96
N ARG A 248 -18.19 -8.15 12.73
CA ARG A 248 -19.27 -7.48 12.00
C ARG A 248 -19.32 -7.89 10.52
N ALA A 249 -18.21 -8.38 9.96
CA ALA A 249 -18.17 -8.89 8.58
C ALA A 249 -18.89 -10.25 8.40
N LYS A 250 -19.17 -10.98 9.48
CA LYS A 250 -19.73 -12.35 9.43
C LYS A 250 -20.99 -12.49 8.56
N PRO A 251 -22.01 -11.63 8.64
CA PRO A 251 -23.23 -11.74 7.82
C PRO A 251 -22.95 -11.69 6.31
N TYR A 252 -21.88 -11.03 5.89
CA TYR A 252 -21.56 -10.78 4.47
C TYR A 252 -20.74 -11.91 3.83
N PHE A 253 -20.14 -12.83 4.59
CA PHE A 253 -19.29 -13.89 4.03
C PHE A 253 -20.02 -14.82 3.07
N SER A 254 -21.33 -15.00 3.22
CA SER A 254 -22.09 -15.79 2.24
C SER A 254 -22.05 -15.17 0.86
N GLN A 255 -22.30 -13.88 0.77
CA GLN A 255 -22.28 -13.12 -0.48
C GLN A 255 -20.85 -12.97 -1.04
N ILE A 256 -19.87 -12.68 -0.16
CA ILE A 256 -18.44 -12.59 -0.53
C ILE A 256 -17.97 -13.91 -1.18
N CYS A 257 -18.26 -15.05 -0.55
CA CYS A 257 -17.88 -16.37 -1.09
C CYS A 257 -18.58 -16.66 -2.42
N GLY A 258 -19.84 -16.28 -2.59
CA GLY A 258 -20.56 -16.42 -3.87
C GLY A 258 -19.91 -15.62 -5.00
N ILE A 259 -19.51 -14.37 -4.74
CA ILE A 259 -18.80 -13.53 -5.71
C ILE A 259 -17.42 -14.12 -6.03
N ILE A 260 -16.67 -14.57 -5.03
CA ILE A 260 -15.37 -15.22 -5.23
C ILE A 260 -15.53 -16.45 -6.13
N GLN A 261 -16.49 -17.31 -5.85
CA GLN A 261 -16.77 -18.52 -6.64
C GLN A 261 -17.08 -18.17 -8.11
N TRP A 262 -17.96 -17.21 -8.34
CA TRP A 262 -18.31 -16.77 -9.69
C TRP A 262 -17.07 -16.20 -10.42
N ARG A 263 -16.26 -15.42 -9.75
CA ARG A 263 -15.05 -14.83 -10.34
C ARG A 263 -13.92 -15.84 -10.56
N LEU A 264 -13.77 -16.87 -9.75
CA LEU A 264 -12.80 -17.96 -9.98
C LEU A 264 -13.12 -18.77 -11.25
N ASN A 265 -14.38 -18.83 -11.66
CA ASN A 265 -14.81 -19.49 -12.90
C ASN A 265 -14.89 -18.55 -14.11
N ASN A 266 -14.41 -17.30 -13.99
CA ASN A 266 -14.47 -16.32 -15.07
C ASN A 266 -13.50 -16.66 -16.21
N LYS A 267 -13.86 -16.32 -17.45
CA LYS A 267 -12.99 -16.51 -18.63
C LYS A 267 -11.71 -15.67 -18.54
N SER A 268 -11.78 -14.47 -17.95
CA SER A 268 -10.63 -13.58 -17.77
C SER A 268 -9.68 -14.09 -16.70
N ALA A 269 -8.44 -14.36 -17.05
CA ALA A 269 -7.39 -14.72 -16.11
C ALA A 269 -7.21 -13.69 -14.99
N ARG A 270 -7.33 -12.39 -15.31
CA ARG A 270 -7.26 -11.30 -14.33
C ARG A 270 -8.33 -11.38 -13.26
N VAL A 271 -9.56 -11.67 -13.69
CA VAL A 271 -10.70 -11.80 -12.76
C VAL A 271 -10.51 -13.00 -11.83
N ARG A 272 -9.99 -14.13 -12.36
CA ARG A 272 -9.66 -15.31 -11.54
C ARG A 272 -8.54 -15.00 -10.55
N GLN A 273 -7.50 -14.29 -11.00
CA GLN A 273 -6.40 -13.86 -10.14
C GLN A 273 -6.88 -13.01 -8.96
N GLN A 274 -7.73 -12.01 -9.21
CA GLN A 274 -8.28 -11.14 -8.17
C GLN A 274 -9.08 -11.91 -7.12
N ALA A 275 -9.88 -12.88 -7.56
CA ALA A 275 -10.66 -13.72 -6.66
C ALA A 275 -9.76 -14.54 -5.73
N ALA A 276 -8.71 -15.15 -6.27
CA ALA A 276 -7.74 -15.91 -5.47
C ALA A 276 -6.95 -15.00 -4.50
N ASP A 277 -6.56 -13.80 -4.95
CA ASP A 277 -5.85 -12.82 -4.11
C ASP A 277 -6.75 -12.28 -2.98
N LEU A 278 -8.07 -12.15 -3.21
CA LEU A 278 -9.00 -11.72 -2.16
C LEU A 278 -9.08 -12.75 -1.03
N ILE A 279 -9.10 -14.06 -1.37
CA ILE A 279 -9.10 -15.12 -0.35
C ILE A 279 -7.92 -14.97 0.59
N SER A 280 -6.73 -14.67 0.05
CA SER A 280 -5.52 -14.46 0.85
C SER A 280 -5.66 -13.35 1.88
N ARG A 281 -6.43 -12.32 1.59
CA ARG A 281 -6.60 -11.14 2.46
C ARG A 281 -7.65 -11.34 3.55
N ILE A 282 -8.69 -12.15 3.29
CA ILE A 282 -9.82 -12.30 4.20
C ILE A 282 -9.81 -13.59 5.02
N ALA A 283 -8.93 -14.55 4.69
CA ALA A 283 -8.88 -15.86 5.33
C ALA A 283 -8.79 -15.79 6.86
N LEU A 284 -7.96 -14.89 7.40
CA LEU A 284 -7.79 -14.72 8.85
C LEU A 284 -9.09 -14.18 9.49
N CYS A 285 -9.73 -13.20 8.88
CA CYS A 285 -10.99 -12.64 9.36
C CYS A 285 -12.09 -13.70 9.35
N MET A 286 -12.19 -14.48 8.28
CA MET A 286 -13.17 -15.59 8.20
C MET A 286 -12.96 -16.60 9.33
N LYS A 287 -11.71 -16.97 9.63
CA LYS A 287 -11.42 -17.84 10.77
C LYS A 287 -11.87 -17.23 12.09
N ASN A 288 -11.52 -15.97 12.33
CA ASN A 288 -11.88 -15.28 13.58
C ASN A 288 -13.39 -15.16 13.77
N CYS A 289 -14.15 -15.15 12.67
CA CYS A 289 -15.61 -15.18 12.66
C CYS A 289 -16.22 -16.58 12.77
N ASN A 290 -15.42 -17.62 12.97
CA ASN A 290 -15.84 -19.04 12.98
C ASN A 290 -16.48 -19.52 11.65
N GLU A 291 -15.97 -19.02 10.51
CA GLU A 291 -16.40 -19.39 9.16
C GLU A 291 -15.46 -20.43 8.51
N GLU A 292 -14.82 -21.28 9.30
CA GLU A 292 -13.86 -22.30 8.83
C GLU A 292 -14.47 -23.24 7.77
N ALA A 293 -15.74 -23.58 7.90
CA ALA A 293 -16.41 -24.46 6.92
C ALA A 293 -16.54 -23.79 5.53
N ARG A 294 -16.81 -22.49 5.47
CA ARG A 294 -16.84 -21.73 4.21
C ARG A 294 -15.42 -21.58 3.65
N LEU A 295 -14.45 -21.32 4.51
CA LEU A 295 -13.05 -21.21 4.12
C LEU A 295 -12.52 -22.55 3.57
N GLY A 296 -12.93 -23.69 4.15
CA GLY A 296 -12.63 -25.03 3.63
C GLY A 296 -13.19 -25.25 2.22
N ARG A 297 -14.44 -24.80 1.95
CA ARG A 297 -15.01 -24.88 0.59
C ARG A 297 -14.21 -24.04 -0.43
N LEU A 298 -13.77 -22.84 -0.05
CA LEU A 298 -12.87 -22.05 -0.90
C LEU A 298 -11.53 -22.79 -1.14
N GLY A 299 -11.02 -23.51 -0.15
CA GLY A 299 -9.84 -24.35 -0.28
C GLY A 299 -10.01 -25.46 -1.33
N VAL A 300 -11.15 -26.14 -1.34
CA VAL A 300 -11.49 -27.16 -2.35
C VAL A 300 -11.53 -26.53 -3.74
N MET A 301 -12.17 -25.37 -3.88
CA MET A 301 -12.24 -24.68 -5.18
C MET A 301 -10.87 -24.28 -5.70
N LEU A 302 -10.00 -23.74 -4.85
CA LEU A 302 -8.62 -23.40 -5.23
C LEU A 302 -7.82 -24.65 -5.61
N TYR A 303 -8.04 -25.78 -4.90
CA TYR A 303 -7.42 -27.05 -5.23
C TYR A 303 -7.84 -27.57 -6.62
N GLU A 304 -9.10 -27.45 -6.98
CA GLU A 304 -9.60 -27.81 -8.32
C GLU A 304 -8.95 -26.94 -9.39
N CYS A 305 -8.64 -25.67 -9.08
CA CYS A 305 -7.98 -24.72 -9.97
C CYS A 305 -6.45 -24.88 -10.06
N LEU A 306 -5.81 -25.86 -9.42
CA LEU A 306 -4.35 -26.06 -9.49
C LEU A 306 -3.82 -26.43 -10.89
N GLY A 307 -4.70 -26.73 -11.84
CA GLY A 307 -4.38 -26.92 -13.26
C GLY A 307 -4.35 -25.64 -14.08
N GLU A 308 -4.37 -24.46 -13.47
CA GLU A 308 -4.37 -23.17 -14.14
C GLU A 308 -3.14 -22.97 -15.02
N GLU A 309 -3.34 -22.57 -16.27
CA GLU A 309 -2.29 -22.39 -17.28
C GLU A 309 -1.53 -21.05 -17.11
N TYR A 310 -2.19 -20.01 -16.61
CA TYR A 310 -1.60 -18.68 -16.41
C TYR A 310 -0.82 -18.61 -15.10
N PRO A 311 0.52 -18.41 -15.13
CA PRO A 311 1.36 -18.47 -13.93
C PRO A 311 0.99 -17.43 -12.86
N GLU A 312 0.55 -16.23 -13.25
CA GLU A 312 0.13 -15.19 -12.33
C GLU A 312 -1.09 -15.61 -11.52
N VAL A 313 -2.05 -16.27 -12.18
CA VAL A 313 -3.27 -16.80 -11.57
C VAL A 313 -2.93 -17.98 -10.67
N LEU A 314 -2.13 -18.94 -11.16
CA LEU A 314 -1.65 -20.07 -10.37
C LEU A 314 -0.89 -19.62 -9.11
N GLY A 315 -0.03 -18.60 -9.24
CA GLY A 315 0.65 -17.99 -8.10
C GLY A 315 -0.30 -17.42 -7.06
N SER A 316 -1.41 -16.81 -7.47
CA SER A 316 -2.45 -16.29 -6.58
C SER A 316 -3.28 -17.40 -5.94
N ILE A 317 -3.60 -18.47 -6.69
CA ILE A 317 -4.27 -19.68 -6.17
C ILE A 317 -3.43 -20.31 -5.04
N LEU A 318 -2.13 -20.48 -5.26
CA LEU A 318 -1.21 -20.99 -4.24
C LEU A 318 -1.12 -20.04 -3.03
N GLY A 319 -1.15 -18.73 -3.25
CA GLY A 319 -1.21 -17.73 -2.19
C GLY A 319 -2.49 -17.87 -1.34
N GLY A 320 -3.64 -18.08 -1.98
CA GLY A 320 -4.92 -18.35 -1.33
C GLY A 320 -4.89 -19.64 -0.49
N LEU A 321 -4.40 -20.73 -1.06
CA LEU A 321 -4.22 -22.02 -0.35
C LEU A 321 -3.27 -21.87 0.84
N LYS A 322 -2.15 -21.15 0.68
CA LYS A 322 -1.23 -20.84 1.77
C LYS A 322 -1.91 -20.08 2.91
N ALA A 323 -2.72 -19.09 2.59
CA ALA A 323 -3.47 -18.33 3.59
C ALA A 323 -4.46 -19.23 4.34
N ILE A 324 -5.17 -20.12 3.65
CA ILE A 324 -6.10 -21.09 4.25
C ILE A 324 -5.35 -22.07 5.18
N VAL A 325 -4.26 -22.66 4.70
CA VAL A 325 -3.42 -23.57 5.49
C VAL A 325 -2.87 -22.90 6.74
N ASN A 326 -2.55 -21.62 6.68
CA ASN A 326 -2.06 -20.86 7.84
C ASN A 326 -3.11 -20.68 8.94
N VAL A 327 -4.39 -20.69 8.62
CA VAL A 327 -5.46 -20.35 9.58
C VAL A 327 -6.33 -21.54 9.99
N ILE A 328 -6.50 -22.53 9.11
CA ILE A 328 -7.26 -23.76 9.42
C ILE A 328 -6.32 -24.80 10.03
N GLY A 329 -6.80 -25.56 11.03
CA GLY A 329 -6.07 -26.70 11.57
C GLY A 329 -5.92 -27.82 10.53
N MET A 330 -4.75 -28.48 10.49
CA MET A 330 -4.43 -29.49 9.47
C MET A 330 -5.40 -30.67 9.42
N MET A 331 -5.97 -31.06 10.56
CA MET A 331 -7.01 -32.10 10.63
C MET A 331 -8.33 -31.69 9.96
N LYS A 332 -8.63 -30.40 9.93
CA LYS A 332 -9.84 -29.85 9.33
C LYS A 332 -9.63 -29.37 7.89
N MET A 333 -8.41 -29.53 7.36
CA MET A 333 -8.07 -29.05 6.03
C MET A 333 -8.87 -29.83 4.96
N THR A 334 -9.49 -29.12 4.05
CA THR A 334 -10.16 -29.63 2.87
C THR A 334 -9.61 -28.92 1.62
N PRO A 335 -9.03 -29.67 0.64
CA PRO A 335 -8.82 -31.13 0.65
C PRO A 335 -7.81 -31.58 1.71
N PRO A 336 -7.83 -32.87 2.11
CA PRO A 336 -6.84 -33.42 3.04
C PRO A 336 -5.41 -33.23 2.54
N ILE A 337 -4.46 -33.06 3.46
CA ILE A 337 -3.04 -32.80 3.12
C ILE A 337 -2.45 -33.91 2.24
N LYS A 338 -2.85 -35.16 2.46
CA LYS A 338 -2.41 -36.31 1.65
C LYS A 338 -2.80 -36.20 0.16
N ASP A 339 -3.88 -35.46 -0.14
CA ASP A 339 -4.35 -35.27 -1.51
C ASP A 339 -3.79 -33.98 -2.12
N LEU A 340 -3.54 -32.96 -1.28
CA LEU A 340 -3.00 -31.66 -1.68
C LEU A 340 -1.52 -31.75 -2.06
N LEU A 341 -0.69 -32.36 -1.23
CA LEU A 341 0.76 -32.36 -1.38
C LEU A 341 1.25 -32.99 -2.69
N PRO A 342 0.72 -34.15 -3.16
CA PRO A 342 1.10 -34.73 -4.45
C PRO A 342 0.85 -33.82 -5.65
N ARG A 343 -0.17 -32.95 -5.58
CA ARG A 343 -0.45 -31.96 -6.65
C ARG A 343 0.45 -30.75 -6.60
N LEU A 344 1.00 -30.41 -5.43
CA LEU A 344 1.95 -29.31 -5.26
C LEU A 344 3.36 -29.68 -5.73
N THR A 345 3.79 -30.94 -5.54
CA THR A 345 5.14 -31.39 -5.86
C THR A 345 5.57 -31.09 -7.32
N PRO A 346 4.76 -31.36 -8.36
CA PRO A 346 5.11 -30.97 -9.73
C PRO A 346 5.24 -29.47 -9.92
N ILE A 347 4.45 -28.67 -9.18
CA ILE A 347 4.42 -27.21 -9.29
C ILE A 347 5.71 -26.58 -8.73
N LEU A 348 6.45 -27.24 -7.84
CA LEU A 348 7.77 -26.81 -7.37
C LEU A 348 8.76 -26.59 -8.53
N LYS A 349 8.58 -27.28 -9.66
CA LYS A 349 9.42 -27.16 -10.85
C LYS A 349 8.98 -26.06 -11.81
N ASN A 350 7.94 -25.31 -11.47
CA ASN A 350 7.46 -24.19 -12.29
C ASN A 350 8.55 -23.10 -12.37
N ARG A 351 8.71 -22.51 -13.56
CA ARG A 351 9.74 -21.48 -13.80
C ARG A 351 9.32 -20.08 -13.37
N HIS A 352 8.03 -19.87 -13.15
CA HIS A 352 7.50 -18.56 -12.74
C HIS A 352 7.73 -18.34 -11.24
N GLU A 353 8.40 -17.24 -10.89
CA GLU A 353 8.92 -16.98 -9.54
C GLU A 353 7.81 -16.90 -8.47
N LYS A 354 6.69 -16.23 -8.74
CA LYS A 354 5.56 -16.13 -7.80
C LYS A 354 4.94 -17.51 -7.52
N VAL A 355 4.83 -18.35 -8.56
CA VAL A 355 4.34 -19.72 -8.43
C VAL A 355 5.28 -20.54 -7.57
N GLN A 356 6.55 -20.50 -7.88
CA GLN A 356 7.60 -21.26 -7.18
C GLN A 356 7.69 -20.86 -5.71
N GLU A 357 7.77 -19.55 -5.41
CA GLU A 357 7.86 -19.03 -4.03
C GLU A 357 6.63 -19.41 -3.20
N ASN A 358 5.42 -19.19 -3.72
CA ASN A 358 4.19 -19.55 -3.00
C ASN A 358 4.04 -21.06 -2.82
N CYS A 359 4.47 -21.87 -3.80
CA CYS A 359 4.43 -23.33 -3.70
C CYS A 359 5.40 -23.84 -2.63
N ILE A 360 6.64 -23.34 -2.60
CA ILE A 360 7.64 -23.69 -1.59
C ILE A 360 7.15 -23.32 -0.19
N ASP A 361 6.63 -22.10 -0.03
CA ASP A 361 6.10 -21.63 1.25
C ASP A 361 4.92 -22.49 1.73
N LEU A 362 4.01 -22.86 0.81
CA LEU A 362 2.86 -23.71 1.12
C LEU A 362 3.32 -25.10 1.59
N VAL A 363 4.25 -25.72 0.86
CA VAL A 363 4.86 -27.02 1.25
C VAL A 363 5.55 -26.90 2.61
N GLY A 364 6.29 -25.83 2.85
CA GLY A 364 6.94 -25.55 4.12
C GLY A 364 5.93 -25.42 5.28
N ARG A 365 4.79 -24.78 5.06
CA ARG A 365 3.72 -24.68 6.07
C ARG A 365 3.06 -26.00 6.37
N ILE A 366 2.89 -26.84 5.35
CA ILE A 366 2.40 -28.21 5.55
C ILE A 366 3.42 -29.01 6.38
N ALA A 367 4.71 -28.90 6.11
CA ALA A 367 5.77 -29.56 6.89
C ALA A 367 5.82 -29.07 8.35
N ASP A 368 5.62 -27.77 8.59
CA ASP A 368 5.66 -27.19 9.94
C ASP A 368 4.47 -27.62 10.82
N ARG A 369 3.29 -27.85 10.22
CA ARG A 369 2.02 -27.98 10.95
C ARG A 369 1.30 -29.31 10.76
N GLY A 370 1.68 -30.10 9.77
CA GLY A 370 0.96 -31.31 9.36
C GLY A 370 1.89 -32.42 8.88
N ALA A 371 3.13 -32.45 9.37
CA ALA A 371 4.12 -33.43 8.97
C ALA A 371 3.65 -34.88 9.21
N GLU A 372 2.90 -35.11 10.29
CA GLU A 372 2.36 -36.40 10.69
C GLU A 372 1.35 -37.00 9.69
N PHE A 373 0.76 -36.19 8.83
CA PHE A 373 -0.19 -36.62 7.79
C PHE A 373 0.51 -37.13 6.51
N VAL A 374 1.84 -37.04 6.46
CA VAL A 374 2.64 -37.35 5.27
C VAL A 374 3.79 -38.31 5.67
N SER A 375 4.02 -39.32 4.83
CA SER A 375 5.08 -40.30 5.13
C SER A 375 6.48 -39.65 5.07
N PRO A 376 7.46 -40.13 5.92
CA PRO A 376 8.85 -39.66 5.83
C PRO A 376 9.47 -39.84 4.44
N LYS A 377 9.10 -40.89 3.71
CA LYS A 377 9.57 -41.14 2.32
C LYS A 377 9.14 -40.04 1.37
N GLU A 378 7.92 -39.52 1.49
CA GLU A 378 7.42 -38.43 0.66
C GLU A 378 8.12 -37.10 0.99
N TRP A 379 8.38 -36.83 2.27
CA TRP A 379 9.19 -35.69 2.67
C TRP A 379 10.61 -35.74 2.11
N MET A 380 11.24 -36.89 2.13
CA MET A 380 12.57 -37.05 1.53
C MET A 380 12.55 -36.82 0.02
N ARG A 381 11.52 -37.28 -0.69
CA ARG A 381 11.34 -37.00 -2.13
C ARG A 381 11.24 -35.53 -2.39
N ILE A 382 10.45 -34.80 -1.59
CA ILE A 382 10.31 -33.35 -1.70
C ILE A 382 11.65 -32.64 -1.44
N CYS A 383 12.46 -33.13 -0.48
CA CYS A 383 13.82 -32.61 -0.27
C CYS A 383 14.67 -32.67 -1.54
N PHE A 384 14.61 -33.72 -2.32
CA PHE A 384 15.35 -33.84 -3.58
C PHE A 384 14.85 -32.80 -4.60
N ASP A 385 13.54 -32.59 -4.72
CA ASP A 385 12.98 -31.58 -5.62
C ASP A 385 13.36 -30.13 -5.19
N LEU A 386 13.54 -29.89 -3.87
CA LEU A 386 13.95 -28.61 -3.33
C LEU A 386 15.44 -28.28 -3.52
N LEU A 387 16.32 -29.27 -3.73
CA LEU A 387 17.77 -29.04 -3.86
C LEU A 387 18.13 -28.08 -4.97
N GLU A 388 17.48 -28.18 -6.13
CA GLU A 388 17.74 -27.29 -7.27
C GLU A 388 17.32 -25.82 -6.97
N LEU A 389 16.32 -25.64 -6.11
CA LEU A 389 15.81 -24.33 -5.73
C LEU A 389 16.75 -23.55 -4.78
N LEU A 390 17.70 -24.23 -4.15
CA LEU A 390 18.79 -23.59 -3.39
C LEU A 390 19.71 -22.75 -4.31
N LYS A 391 19.74 -23.06 -5.61
CA LYS A 391 20.54 -22.37 -6.62
C LYS A 391 19.74 -21.25 -7.34
N ALA A 392 18.47 -21.03 -6.98
CA ALA A 392 17.61 -20.04 -7.63
C ALA A 392 18.22 -18.62 -7.58
N HIS A 393 18.04 -17.86 -8.64
CA HIS A 393 18.58 -16.48 -8.74
C HIS A 393 17.97 -15.55 -7.68
N LYS A 394 16.66 -15.65 -7.42
CA LYS A 394 15.98 -14.82 -6.42
C LYS A 394 16.28 -15.25 -4.98
N LYS A 395 16.67 -14.25 -4.17
CA LYS A 395 16.92 -14.42 -2.74
C LYS A 395 15.66 -14.93 -1.99
N GLY A 396 14.46 -14.47 -2.38
CA GLY A 396 13.17 -14.89 -1.80
C GLY A 396 12.98 -16.39 -1.92
N ILE A 397 13.16 -16.97 -3.12
CA ILE A 397 13.03 -18.41 -3.37
C ILE A 397 14.05 -19.19 -2.56
N ARG A 398 15.34 -18.79 -2.57
CA ARG A 398 16.37 -19.47 -1.77
C ARG A 398 16.03 -19.47 -0.28
N ARG A 399 15.55 -18.34 0.27
CA ARG A 399 15.16 -18.23 1.68
C ARG A 399 13.95 -19.13 2.00
N ALA A 400 12.92 -19.11 1.15
CA ALA A 400 11.75 -20.00 1.30
C ALA A 400 12.17 -21.46 1.29
N THR A 401 13.07 -21.85 0.37
CA THR A 401 13.61 -23.20 0.26
C THR A 401 14.37 -23.62 1.54
N VAL A 402 15.27 -22.78 2.04
CA VAL A 402 16.02 -23.04 3.29
C VAL A 402 15.07 -23.22 4.48
N ASN A 403 14.08 -22.36 4.61
CA ASN A 403 13.07 -22.47 5.68
C ASN A 403 12.29 -23.78 5.57
N THR A 404 11.91 -24.19 4.36
CA THR A 404 11.17 -25.43 4.11
C THR A 404 12.02 -26.66 4.47
N PHE A 405 13.32 -26.67 4.14
CA PHE A 405 14.24 -27.70 4.63
C PHE A 405 14.27 -27.78 6.16
N GLY A 406 14.30 -26.62 6.84
CA GLY A 406 14.25 -26.56 8.31
C GLY A 406 12.97 -27.17 8.88
N TYR A 407 11.81 -26.89 8.29
CA TYR A 407 10.54 -27.49 8.72
C TYR A 407 10.49 -29.00 8.45
N ILE A 408 10.97 -29.46 7.29
CA ILE A 408 11.04 -30.88 6.98
C ILE A 408 12.01 -31.59 7.93
N ALA A 409 13.18 -31.00 8.21
CA ALA A 409 14.16 -31.57 9.15
C ALA A 409 13.58 -31.69 10.57
N LYS A 410 12.78 -30.72 11.00
CA LYS A 410 12.08 -30.81 12.29
C LYS A 410 11.04 -31.95 12.30
N ALA A 411 10.41 -32.20 11.16
CA ALA A 411 9.33 -33.19 11.01
C ALA A 411 9.82 -34.64 10.97
N ILE A 412 10.87 -34.92 10.20
CA ILE A 412 11.38 -36.30 9.95
C ILE A 412 12.71 -36.62 10.64
N GLY A 413 13.29 -35.63 11.31
CA GLY A 413 14.62 -35.70 11.91
C GLY A 413 15.70 -35.00 11.07
N PRO A 414 16.64 -34.30 11.73
CA PRO A 414 17.66 -33.51 11.05
C PRO A 414 18.72 -34.33 10.34
N GLN A 415 18.97 -35.56 10.79
CA GLN A 415 20.07 -36.39 10.29
C GLN A 415 19.89 -36.74 8.81
N ASP A 416 18.70 -37.25 8.43
CA ASP A 416 18.42 -37.69 7.06
C ASP A 416 18.45 -36.49 6.07
N VAL A 417 17.90 -35.34 6.49
CA VAL A 417 17.94 -34.12 5.70
C VAL A 417 19.36 -33.60 5.55
N LEU A 418 20.15 -33.61 6.63
CA LEU A 418 21.54 -33.19 6.62
C LEU A 418 22.41 -34.06 5.72
N VAL A 419 22.26 -35.39 5.79
CA VAL A 419 22.96 -36.34 4.91
C VAL A 419 22.64 -36.06 3.44
N THR A 420 21.36 -35.79 3.13
CA THR A 420 20.93 -35.46 1.78
C THR A 420 21.58 -34.16 1.28
N LEU A 421 21.60 -33.11 2.10
CA LEU A 421 22.25 -31.83 1.77
C LEU A 421 23.76 -31.99 1.60
N LEU A 422 24.43 -32.68 2.48
CA LEU A 422 25.90 -32.92 2.43
C LEU A 422 26.30 -33.75 1.20
N ASN A 423 25.55 -34.79 0.87
CA ASN A 423 25.82 -35.59 -0.32
C ASN A 423 25.66 -34.77 -1.60
N ASN A 424 24.62 -33.93 -1.68
CA ASN A 424 24.45 -33.01 -2.82
C ASN A 424 25.58 -31.98 -2.90
N LEU A 425 26.02 -31.44 -1.77
CA LEU A 425 27.14 -30.51 -1.69
C LEU A 425 28.47 -31.17 -2.15
N LYS A 426 28.72 -32.39 -1.74
CA LYS A 426 29.91 -33.18 -2.18
C LYS A 426 29.90 -33.39 -3.69
N VAL A 427 28.76 -33.79 -4.26
CA VAL A 427 28.63 -33.96 -5.73
C VAL A 427 28.86 -32.65 -6.43
N PHE A 428 28.29 -31.54 -5.92
CA PHE A 428 28.47 -30.22 -6.48
C PHE A 428 29.91 -29.73 -6.42
N LEU A 429 30.61 -29.96 -5.33
CA LEU A 429 32.02 -29.59 -5.18
C LEU A 429 32.90 -30.44 -6.10
N SER A 430 32.67 -31.78 -6.19
CA SER A 430 33.42 -32.66 -7.07
C SER A 430 33.24 -32.29 -8.55
N VAL A 431 32.00 -31.99 -9.00
CA VAL A 431 31.72 -31.54 -10.37
C VAL A 431 32.35 -30.19 -10.68
N ASN A 432 32.30 -29.23 -9.77
CA ASN A 432 32.94 -27.91 -9.96
C ASN A 432 34.47 -28.00 -9.98
N VAL A 433 35.05 -28.82 -9.13
CA VAL A 433 36.50 -29.12 -9.16
C VAL A 433 36.89 -29.78 -10.48
N TYR A 434 36.08 -30.74 -10.95
CA TYR A 434 36.31 -31.40 -12.24
C TYR A 434 36.20 -30.44 -13.42
N LEU A 435 35.18 -29.56 -13.40
CA LEU A 435 35.01 -28.49 -14.41
C LEU A 435 36.13 -27.45 -14.35
N MET A 436 36.64 -27.06 -13.17
CA MET A 436 37.78 -26.19 -13.03
C MET A 436 39.06 -26.82 -13.57
N LEU A 437 39.24 -28.13 -13.35
CA LEU A 437 40.40 -28.90 -13.86
C LEU A 437 40.36 -29.04 -15.40
N ILE A 438 39.16 -29.19 -15.99
CA ILE A 438 38.99 -29.36 -17.44
C ILE A 438 38.97 -28.04 -18.20
N LEU A 439 38.29 -26.99 -17.66
CA LEU A 439 38.03 -25.75 -18.36
C LEU A 439 38.96 -24.60 -17.97
N GLY A 440 39.81 -24.79 -16.97
CA GLY A 440 40.69 -23.74 -16.42
C GLY A 440 39.89 -22.64 -15.66
N PRO A 441 40.59 -21.70 -15.00
CA PRO A 441 39.96 -20.63 -14.26
C PRO A 441 39.17 -19.71 -15.21
N ARG A 442 37.86 -19.58 -15.03
CA ARG A 442 37.04 -18.58 -15.73
C ARG A 442 37.59 -17.21 -15.39
N LYS A 443 38.18 -16.48 -16.36
CA LYS A 443 38.49 -15.08 -16.21
C LYS A 443 37.22 -14.30 -15.91
N THR A 444 37.08 -13.87 -14.67
CA THR A 444 36.09 -12.85 -14.28
C THR A 444 36.45 -11.60 -15.09
N LYS A 445 35.55 -11.15 -15.95
CA LYS A 445 35.63 -9.82 -16.55
C LYS A 445 35.65 -8.79 -15.43
N GLN A 446 36.81 -8.35 -15.01
CA GLN A 446 36.99 -7.10 -14.31
C GLN A 446 36.59 -5.99 -15.28
N SER A 447 35.61 -5.19 -14.86
CA SER A 447 35.22 -3.95 -15.52
C SER A 447 36.45 -3.05 -15.64
N VAL A 448 36.85 -2.77 -16.87
CA VAL A 448 37.78 -1.69 -17.22
C VAL A 448 37.03 -0.38 -17.02
N HIS A 449 37.23 0.23 -15.87
CA HIS A 449 36.99 1.64 -15.64
C HIS A 449 38.28 2.17 -15.00
N ASP A 450 39.24 2.54 -15.86
CA ASP A 450 40.31 3.50 -15.59
C ASP A 450 41.16 3.63 -16.85
N SER A 451 40.91 4.65 -17.62
CA SER A 451 41.91 5.38 -18.39
C SER A 451 41.23 6.28 -19.43
N CYS A 452 41.01 7.50 -19.04
CA CYS A 452 41.02 8.66 -19.92
C CYS A 452 41.23 9.92 -19.07
N ASN A 453 42.46 10.12 -18.69
CA ASN A 453 43.00 11.45 -18.41
C ASN A 453 44.52 11.40 -18.70
N SER A 454 44.87 11.87 -19.87
CA SER A 454 46.11 12.60 -20.18
C SER A 454 46.32 12.64 -21.69
N HIS A 455 46.18 13.82 -22.24
CA HIS A 455 47.00 14.55 -23.17
C HIS A 455 46.18 15.61 -23.91
N SER A 456 46.28 16.82 -23.43
CA SER A 456 47.04 17.98 -24.02
C SER A 456 46.63 18.34 -25.44
N SER A 457 46.13 19.42 -25.64
CA SER A 457 46.61 20.76 -25.97
C SER A 457 45.43 21.66 -26.27
#